data_a7d5096e75ba5c405f18ae6428835de2
#
_entry.id   a7d5096e75ba5c405f18ae6428835de2
#
_cell.length_a   1.000
_cell.length_b   1.000
_cell.length_c   1.000
_cell.angle_alpha   90.00
_cell.angle_beta   90.00
_cell.angle_gamma   90.00
#
_symmetry.space_group_name_H-M   'P 1'
#
loop_
_entity.id
_entity.type
_entity.pdbx_description
1 polymer ?
#
loop_
_entity_poly.entity_id
_entity_poly.type
_entity_poly.pdbx_seq_one_letter_code
_entity_poly.pdbx_strand_id
1 'polypeptide(L)'
;MDKVKVIAISGVSGCGKTSVIKQLAKEFSCPYLLFDDHTDENTYPNDMKLWFKHGADVAEIKTPKFVNSLRHLKAKSNNAFIFIEEPFGRCRDSIASLIDYVVLLDLPMEVCLSRVIMRHIKHASGDSLNTIPRYLSMYDDHFRDIYIESTNQVREDSDLIIQEVASIESTTKSIINFLKNNTKQ
;
A
#
# COMPACT_ATOMS: atom_id res chain seq x y z
N MET A 1 -20.37 -21.13 3.37
CA MET A 1 -20.00 -19.76 2.94
C MET A 1 -18.49 -19.69 2.94
N ASP A 2 -17.89 -19.39 1.81
CA ASP A 2 -16.44 -19.25 1.73
C ASP A 2 -16.02 -18.05 2.57
N LYS A 3 -14.92 -18.23 3.30
CA LYS A 3 -14.38 -17.18 4.19
C LYS A 3 -13.88 -16.01 3.33
N VAL A 4 -14.30 -14.77 3.65
CA VAL A 4 -13.85 -13.57 2.96
C VAL A 4 -12.32 -13.53 2.86
N LYS A 5 -11.80 -13.22 1.67
CA LYS A 5 -10.36 -13.10 1.41
C LYS A 5 -9.92 -11.65 1.51
N VAL A 6 -8.84 -11.40 2.23
CA VAL A 6 -8.22 -10.08 2.36
C VAL A 6 -7.06 -9.97 1.38
N ILE A 7 -7.12 -8.98 0.50
CA ILE A 7 -6.13 -8.72 -0.55
C ILE A 7 -5.42 -7.42 -0.21
N ALA A 8 -4.14 -7.51 0.14
CA ALA A 8 -3.29 -6.35 0.38
C ALA A 8 -2.68 -5.87 -0.94
N ILE A 9 -2.85 -4.58 -1.25
CA ILE A 9 -2.16 -3.91 -2.34
C ILE A 9 -1.02 -3.11 -1.72
N SER A 10 0.21 -3.51 -2.06
CA SER A 10 1.45 -3.03 -1.47
C SER A 10 2.29 -2.23 -2.47
N GLY A 11 3.29 -1.52 -2.00
CA GLY A 11 4.22 -0.73 -2.79
C GLY A 11 4.37 0.69 -2.27
N VAL A 12 5.29 1.44 -2.88
CA VAL A 12 5.68 2.78 -2.43
C VAL A 12 4.64 3.87 -2.74
N SER A 13 4.83 5.05 -2.17
CA SER A 13 4.01 6.23 -2.51
C SER A 13 4.12 6.52 -4.01
N GLY A 14 2.99 6.80 -4.67
CA GLY A 14 2.94 7.08 -6.11
C GLY A 14 2.82 5.86 -7.03
N CYS A 15 2.95 4.62 -6.54
CA CYS A 15 2.79 3.42 -7.39
C CYS A 15 1.34 3.17 -7.84
N GLY A 16 0.32 3.79 -7.19
CA GLY A 16 -1.07 3.74 -7.63
C GLY A 16 -1.99 2.86 -6.79
N LYS A 17 -1.57 2.38 -5.62
CA LYS A 17 -2.34 1.52 -4.71
C LYS A 17 -3.80 1.96 -4.53
N THR A 18 -4.00 3.18 -4.07
CA THR A 18 -5.33 3.73 -3.76
C THR A 18 -6.27 3.70 -4.97
N SER A 19 -5.75 4.03 -6.16
CA SER A 19 -6.55 4.03 -7.40
C SER A 19 -6.93 2.60 -7.82
N VAL A 20 -5.99 1.67 -7.75
CA VAL A 20 -6.21 0.25 -8.03
C VAL A 20 -7.22 -0.35 -7.05
N ILE A 21 -7.07 -0.08 -5.75
CA ILE A 21 -7.99 -0.56 -4.70
C ILE A 21 -9.42 -0.08 -4.96
N LYS A 22 -9.61 1.21 -5.25
CA LYS A 22 -10.94 1.76 -5.53
C LYS A 22 -11.57 1.14 -6.78
N GLN A 23 -10.79 0.88 -7.81
CA GLN A 23 -11.28 0.21 -9.02
C GLN A 23 -11.65 -1.25 -8.74
N LEU A 24 -10.79 -2.01 -8.04
CA LEU A 24 -11.08 -3.39 -7.63
C LEU A 24 -12.34 -3.49 -6.75
N ALA A 25 -12.44 -2.62 -5.76
CA ALA A 25 -13.59 -2.58 -4.86
C ALA A 25 -14.90 -2.31 -5.62
N LYS A 26 -14.86 -1.44 -6.64
CA LYS A 26 -15.99 -1.17 -7.52
C LYS A 26 -16.36 -2.41 -8.36
N GLU A 27 -15.36 -3.07 -9.00
CA GLU A 27 -15.57 -4.25 -9.86
C GLU A 27 -16.18 -5.43 -9.09
N PHE A 28 -15.76 -5.64 -7.86
CA PHE A 28 -16.25 -6.74 -7.00
C PHE A 28 -17.40 -6.31 -6.07
N SER A 29 -17.83 -5.05 -6.10
CA SER A 29 -18.85 -4.50 -5.20
C SER A 29 -18.54 -4.85 -3.73
N CYS A 30 -17.30 -4.66 -3.30
CA CYS A 30 -16.81 -5.08 -1.99
C CYS A 30 -16.13 -3.93 -1.23
N PRO A 31 -16.00 -4.06 0.11
CA PRO A 31 -15.39 -3.04 0.94
C PRO A 31 -13.88 -2.95 0.75
N TYR A 32 -13.33 -1.79 1.12
CA TYR A 32 -11.88 -1.57 1.18
C TYR A 32 -11.49 -0.71 2.37
N LEU A 33 -10.21 -0.78 2.74
CA LEU A 33 -9.59 0.10 3.75
C LEU A 33 -8.30 0.70 3.18
N LEU A 34 -8.10 1.99 3.40
CA LEU A 34 -6.89 2.70 3.02
C LEU A 34 -6.01 2.92 4.27
N PHE A 35 -4.71 2.69 4.12
CA PHE A 35 -3.74 2.84 5.19
C PHE A 35 -3.69 4.27 5.72
N ASP A 36 -3.62 5.25 4.81
CA ASP A 36 -3.50 6.67 5.15
C ASP A 36 -4.70 7.21 5.95
N ASP A 37 -5.89 6.64 5.78
CA ASP A 37 -7.09 7.02 6.54
C ASP A 37 -7.02 6.62 8.03
N HIS A 38 -6.03 5.81 8.41
CA HIS A 38 -5.88 5.26 9.75
C HIS A 38 -4.52 5.59 10.40
N THR A 39 -3.75 6.47 9.78
CA THR A 39 -2.49 6.97 10.32
C THR A 39 -2.71 8.14 11.26
N ASP A 40 -1.84 8.27 12.23
CA ASP A 40 -1.75 9.41 13.15
C ASP A 40 -0.29 9.72 13.49
N GLU A 41 -0.06 10.67 14.39
CA GLU A 41 1.28 11.10 14.80
C GLU A 41 2.15 9.98 15.41
N ASN A 42 1.54 8.90 15.89
CA ASN A 42 2.22 7.77 16.51
C ASN A 42 2.41 6.59 15.55
N THR A 43 2.00 6.72 14.29
CA THR A 43 2.08 5.65 13.29
C THR A 43 3.52 5.33 12.92
N TYR A 44 4.31 6.35 12.69
CA TYR A 44 5.69 6.21 12.24
C TYR A 44 6.69 6.55 13.34
N PRO A 45 7.90 5.97 13.32
CA PRO A 45 9.00 6.44 14.15
C PRO A 45 9.25 7.95 13.97
N ASN A 46 9.58 8.66 15.07
CA ASN A 46 9.82 10.10 15.02
C ASN A 46 10.99 10.50 14.11
N ASP A 47 11.99 9.62 14.01
CA ASP A 47 13.15 9.79 13.14
C ASP A 47 13.27 8.60 12.19
N MET A 48 12.69 8.75 11.00
CA MET A 48 12.69 7.72 9.96
C MET A 48 14.09 7.39 9.43
N LYS A 49 15.02 8.36 9.48
CA LYS A 49 16.41 8.14 9.07
C LYS A 49 17.17 7.28 10.08
N LEU A 50 16.94 7.52 11.37
CA LEU A 50 17.51 6.70 12.43
C LEU A 50 16.90 5.30 12.44
N TRP A 51 15.59 5.21 12.28
CA TRP A 51 14.88 3.94 12.13
C TRP A 51 15.45 3.10 10.98
N PHE A 52 15.67 3.71 9.80
CA PHE A 52 16.28 3.04 8.66
C PHE A 52 17.69 2.52 8.96
N LYS A 53 18.53 3.36 9.61
CA LYS A 53 19.89 2.96 10.01
C LYS A 53 19.92 1.80 11.02
N HIS A 54 18.87 1.61 11.79
CA HIS A 54 18.74 0.52 12.76
C HIS A 54 18.08 -0.74 12.16
N GLY A 55 17.95 -0.84 10.85
CA GLY A 55 17.47 -2.04 10.16
C GLY A 55 16.02 -1.99 9.70
N ALA A 56 15.37 -0.81 9.77
CA ALA A 56 14.01 -0.58 9.24
C ALA A 56 12.95 -1.58 9.75
N ASP A 57 12.94 -1.84 11.06
CA ASP A 57 11.97 -2.77 11.64
C ASP A 57 10.53 -2.25 11.48
N VAL A 58 9.79 -2.86 10.55
CA VAL A 58 8.40 -2.47 10.26
C VAL A 58 7.42 -2.74 11.42
N ALA A 59 7.82 -3.50 12.44
CA ALA A 59 7.02 -3.68 13.66
C ALA A 59 6.87 -2.37 14.46
N GLU A 60 7.77 -1.39 14.26
CA GLU A 60 7.65 -0.06 14.84
C GLU A 60 6.56 0.80 14.18
N ILE A 61 6.09 0.46 12.98
CA ILE A 61 5.00 1.16 12.28
C ILE A 61 3.65 0.66 12.81
N LYS A 62 2.97 1.50 13.59
CA LYS A 62 1.79 1.11 14.37
C LYS A 62 0.50 1.71 13.81
N THR A 63 -0.44 0.85 13.44
CA THR A 63 -1.78 1.25 12.99
C THR A 63 -2.87 0.44 13.69
N PRO A 64 -3.05 0.56 15.02
CA PRO A 64 -4.01 -0.26 15.77
C PRO A 64 -5.43 -0.04 15.29
N LYS A 65 -5.81 1.17 14.90
CA LYS A 65 -7.13 1.49 14.36
C LYS A 65 -7.39 0.74 13.04
N PHE A 66 -6.40 0.70 12.14
CA PHE A 66 -6.49 -0.03 10.88
C PHE A 66 -6.70 -1.52 11.10
N VAL A 67 -5.88 -2.13 11.95
CA VAL A 67 -5.97 -3.56 12.30
C VAL A 67 -7.34 -3.89 12.89
N ASN A 68 -7.84 -3.08 13.82
CA ASN A 68 -9.15 -3.28 14.44
C ASN A 68 -10.30 -3.11 13.42
N SER A 69 -10.22 -2.12 12.53
CA SER A 69 -11.19 -1.92 11.45
C SER A 69 -11.22 -3.13 10.51
N LEU A 70 -10.06 -3.66 10.15
CA LEU A 70 -9.97 -4.85 9.29
C LEU A 70 -10.56 -6.09 9.97
N ARG A 71 -10.24 -6.33 11.24
CA ARG A 71 -10.83 -7.45 12.01
C ARG A 71 -12.35 -7.36 12.07
N HIS A 72 -12.87 -6.18 12.35
CA HIS A 72 -14.30 -5.94 12.41
C HIS A 72 -14.97 -6.15 11.04
N LEU A 73 -14.36 -5.62 9.99
CA LEU A 73 -14.85 -5.76 8.64
C LEU A 73 -14.84 -7.23 8.18
N LYS A 74 -13.75 -7.96 8.46
CA LYS A 74 -13.60 -9.40 8.15
C LYS A 74 -14.64 -10.25 8.87
N ALA A 75 -14.98 -9.90 10.11
CA ALA A 75 -15.99 -10.64 10.91
C ALA A 75 -17.44 -10.43 10.42
N LYS A 76 -17.72 -9.27 9.79
CA LYS A 76 -19.09 -8.91 9.37
C LYS A 76 -19.34 -9.02 7.87
N SER A 77 -18.29 -9.16 7.06
CA SER A 77 -18.41 -9.15 5.61
C SER A 77 -18.95 -10.46 5.07
N ASN A 78 -19.95 -10.34 4.19
CA ASN A 78 -20.44 -11.44 3.36
C ASN A 78 -19.89 -11.37 1.93
N ASN A 79 -18.95 -10.48 1.66
CA ASN A 79 -18.32 -10.31 0.35
C ASN A 79 -17.23 -11.37 0.14
N ALA A 80 -16.89 -11.63 -1.14
CA ALA A 80 -15.79 -12.53 -1.48
C ALA A 80 -14.43 -11.93 -1.06
N PHE A 81 -14.28 -10.61 -1.17
CA PHE A 81 -13.02 -9.90 -0.95
C PHE A 81 -13.18 -8.69 -0.04
N ILE A 82 -12.06 -8.34 0.62
CA ILE A 82 -11.79 -7.04 1.23
C ILE A 82 -10.45 -6.59 0.66
N PHE A 83 -10.39 -5.44 0.00
CA PHE A 83 -9.13 -4.86 -0.47
C PHE A 83 -8.58 -3.91 0.58
N ILE A 84 -7.27 -4.01 0.83
CA ILE A 84 -6.62 -3.11 1.79
C ILE A 84 -5.38 -2.46 1.17
N GLU A 85 -5.13 -1.21 1.52
CA GLU A 85 -3.84 -0.58 1.30
C GLU A 85 -2.93 -0.95 2.48
N GLU A 86 -1.95 -1.80 2.21
CA GLU A 86 -0.95 -2.20 3.21
C GLU A 86 0.44 -2.10 2.56
N PRO A 87 1.14 -0.96 2.76
CA PRO A 87 2.42 -0.71 2.10
C PRO A 87 3.48 -1.79 2.35
N PHE A 88 3.40 -2.46 3.48
CA PHE A 88 4.40 -3.40 3.99
C PHE A 88 4.00 -4.88 3.83
N GLY A 89 2.95 -5.19 3.08
CA GLY A 89 2.51 -6.56 2.85
C GLY A 89 2.24 -7.33 4.15
N ARG A 90 2.86 -8.51 4.30
CA ARG A 90 2.80 -9.31 5.53
C ARG A 90 3.99 -9.07 6.47
N CYS A 91 4.85 -8.08 6.21
CA CYS A 91 6.03 -7.83 7.05
C CYS A 91 5.69 -7.35 8.47
N ARG A 92 4.46 -6.87 8.72
CA ARG A 92 4.01 -6.46 10.05
C ARG A 92 3.19 -7.57 10.71
N ASP A 93 3.70 -8.17 11.79
CA ASP A 93 3.05 -9.27 12.54
C ASP A 93 1.62 -8.94 12.99
N SER A 94 1.36 -7.67 13.33
CA SER A 94 0.05 -7.21 13.82
C SER A 94 -1.10 -7.44 12.82
N ILE A 95 -0.80 -7.56 11.51
CA ILE A 95 -1.78 -7.69 10.43
C ILE A 95 -1.53 -8.91 9.53
N ALA A 96 -0.32 -9.47 9.54
CA ALA A 96 0.10 -10.55 8.63
C ALA A 96 -0.91 -11.71 8.56
N SER A 97 -1.37 -12.21 9.69
CA SER A 97 -2.33 -13.32 9.78
C SER A 97 -3.73 -13.00 9.23
N LEU A 98 -4.04 -11.74 8.99
CA LEU A 98 -5.31 -11.30 8.41
C LEU A 98 -5.30 -11.28 6.88
N ILE A 99 -4.12 -11.26 6.25
CA ILE A 99 -3.92 -11.08 4.80
C ILE A 99 -3.86 -12.44 4.11
N ASP A 100 -4.75 -12.66 3.15
CA ASP A 100 -4.77 -13.89 2.36
C ASP A 100 -3.86 -13.79 1.12
N TYR A 101 -3.81 -12.62 0.45
CA TYR A 101 -2.93 -12.37 -0.70
C TYR A 101 -2.28 -10.99 -0.65
N VAL A 102 -1.03 -10.92 -1.10
CA VAL A 102 -0.28 -9.67 -1.28
C VAL A 102 0.00 -9.45 -2.76
N VAL A 103 -0.43 -8.29 -3.25
CA VAL A 103 -0.11 -7.80 -4.59
C VAL A 103 0.82 -6.61 -4.47
N LEU A 104 2.06 -6.76 -4.91
CA LEU A 104 3.05 -5.69 -4.92
C LEU A 104 3.02 -4.94 -6.26
N LEU A 105 2.81 -3.63 -6.20
CA LEU A 105 3.02 -2.72 -7.32
C LEU A 105 4.47 -2.22 -7.28
N ASP A 106 5.36 -2.96 -7.91
CA ASP A 106 6.83 -2.75 -7.92
C ASP A 106 7.24 -1.91 -9.14
N LEU A 107 6.77 -0.68 -9.18
CA LEU A 107 7.02 0.23 -10.30
C LEU A 107 8.34 0.98 -10.14
N PRO A 108 8.97 1.44 -11.25
CA PRO A 108 10.17 2.27 -11.20
C PRO A 108 10.01 3.48 -10.28
N MET A 109 11.01 3.74 -9.43
CA MET A 109 10.97 4.79 -8.41
C MET A 109 10.77 6.19 -9.01
N GLU A 110 11.36 6.47 -10.18
CA GLU A 110 11.21 7.73 -10.90
C GLU A 110 9.77 7.96 -11.38
N VAL A 111 9.05 6.90 -11.75
CA VAL A 111 7.64 6.99 -12.13
C VAL A 111 6.80 7.30 -10.89
N CYS A 112 7.08 6.63 -9.78
CA CYS A 112 6.40 6.85 -8.51
C CYS A 112 6.63 8.28 -8.00
N LEU A 113 7.89 8.75 -8.00
CA LEU A 113 8.27 10.11 -7.61
C LEU A 113 7.55 11.15 -8.47
N SER A 114 7.59 10.99 -9.80
CA SER A 114 6.89 11.89 -10.73
C SER A 114 5.41 12.02 -10.38
N ARG A 115 4.72 10.91 -10.11
CA ARG A 115 3.30 10.91 -9.73
C ARG A 115 3.03 11.60 -8.40
N VAL A 116 3.93 11.44 -7.41
CA VAL A 116 3.84 12.15 -6.13
C VAL A 116 3.97 13.66 -6.35
N ILE A 117 4.97 14.09 -7.10
CA ILE A 117 5.16 15.52 -7.41
C ILE A 117 3.97 16.10 -8.16
N MET A 118 3.46 15.40 -9.17
CA MET A 118 2.27 15.85 -9.92
C MET A 118 1.02 15.95 -9.04
N ARG A 119 0.89 15.04 -8.06
CA ARG A 119 -0.20 15.11 -7.06
C ARG A 119 -0.05 16.36 -6.19
N HIS A 120 1.15 16.68 -5.70
CA HIS A 120 1.40 17.90 -4.94
C HIS A 120 1.06 19.15 -5.76
N ILE A 121 1.48 19.20 -7.03
CA ILE A 121 1.17 20.33 -7.93
C ILE A 121 -0.36 20.50 -8.12
N LYS A 122 -1.08 19.42 -8.39
CA LYS A 122 -2.53 19.46 -8.64
C LYS A 122 -3.35 19.88 -7.42
N HIS A 123 -2.89 19.56 -6.22
CA HIS A 123 -3.56 19.91 -4.97
C HIS A 123 -2.96 21.15 -4.31
N ALA A 124 -2.02 21.84 -5.00
CA ALA A 124 -1.38 23.03 -4.51
C ALA A 124 -2.39 24.17 -4.42
N SER A 125 -2.61 24.68 -3.21
CA SER A 125 -3.28 25.94 -2.93
C SER A 125 -2.31 26.84 -2.16
N GLY A 126 -1.93 28.00 -2.73
CA GLY A 126 -1.04 28.94 -2.06
C GLY A 126 0.35 28.36 -1.75
N ASP A 127 0.72 28.30 -0.46
CA ASP A 127 2.05 27.89 0.00
C ASP A 127 2.38 26.40 -0.20
N SER A 128 1.46 25.59 -0.68
CA SER A 128 1.69 24.14 -0.79
C SER A 128 2.75 23.75 -1.84
N LEU A 129 3.07 24.64 -2.80
CA LEU A 129 4.21 24.44 -3.71
C LEU A 129 5.55 24.39 -2.98
N ASN A 130 5.66 25.05 -1.82
CA ASN A 130 6.86 25.04 -0.99
C ASN A 130 7.11 23.65 -0.35
N THR A 131 6.13 22.76 -0.35
CA THR A 131 6.29 21.39 0.16
C THR A 131 7.09 20.51 -0.78
N ILE A 132 7.11 20.80 -2.08
CA ILE A 132 7.81 20.01 -3.10
C ILE A 132 9.31 19.97 -2.88
N PRO A 133 10.03 21.12 -2.75
CA PRO A 133 11.47 21.12 -2.47
C PRO A 133 11.80 20.34 -1.18
N ARG A 134 10.99 20.50 -0.14
CA ARG A 134 11.17 19.75 1.12
C ARG A 134 11.01 18.24 0.90
N TYR A 135 9.98 17.82 0.18
CA TYR A 135 9.77 16.40 -0.13
C TYR A 135 10.93 15.83 -0.94
N LEU A 136 11.40 16.54 -1.97
CA LEU A 136 12.53 16.12 -2.80
C LEU A 136 13.83 16.01 -1.99
N SER A 137 14.08 16.95 -1.08
CA SER A 137 15.24 16.88 -0.18
C SER A 137 15.17 15.65 0.73
N MET A 138 13.99 15.33 1.29
CA MET A 138 13.81 14.13 2.12
C MET A 138 13.91 12.84 1.29
N TYR A 139 13.44 12.89 0.04
CA TYR A 139 13.51 11.76 -0.87
C TYR A 139 14.96 11.41 -1.20
N ASP A 140 15.79 12.41 -1.51
CA ASP A 140 17.22 12.24 -1.78
C ASP A 140 18.00 11.80 -0.51
N ASP A 141 17.67 12.38 0.64
CA ASP A 141 18.36 12.11 1.91
C ASP A 141 18.09 10.70 2.46
N HIS A 142 16.84 10.19 2.41
CA HIS A 142 16.50 8.89 3.01
C HIS A 142 15.25 8.17 2.48
N PHE A 143 14.21 8.87 1.96
CA PHE A 143 12.98 8.18 1.58
C PHE A 143 13.19 7.21 0.43
N ARG A 144 14.06 7.52 -0.53
CA ARG A 144 14.35 6.63 -1.64
C ARG A 144 14.88 5.29 -1.16
N ASP A 145 15.83 5.31 -0.25
CA ASP A 145 16.44 4.08 0.28
C ASP A 145 15.47 3.29 1.15
N ILE A 146 14.67 3.99 1.97
CA ILE A 146 13.56 3.38 2.72
C ILE A 146 12.57 2.68 1.79
N TYR A 147 12.20 3.31 0.69
CA TYR A 147 11.25 2.73 -0.28
C TYR A 147 11.84 1.50 -0.97
N ILE A 148 13.12 1.53 -1.33
CA ILE A 148 13.81 0.38 -1.93
C ILE A 148 13.82 -0.79 -0.95
N GLU A 149 14.23 -0.55 0.29
CA GLU A 149 14.32 -1.58 1.32
C GLU A 149 12.95 -2.17 1.64
N SER A 150 11.94 -1.33 1.88
CA SER A 150 10.57 -1.79 2.14
C SER A 150 10.01 -2.60 0.97
N THR A 151 10.30 -2.19 -0.27
CA THR A 151 9.86 -2.94 -1.47
C THR A 151 10.55 -4.31 -1.54
N ASN A 152 11.84 -4.38 -1.22
CA ASN A 152 12.59 -5.64 -1.21
C ASN A 152 11.99 -6.62 -0.19
N GLN A 153 11.71 -6.16 1.02
CA GLN A 153 11.08 -6.99 2.07
C GLN A 153 9.71 -7.52 1.63
N VAL A 154 8.86 -6.67 1.07
CA VAL A 154 7.52 -7.07 0.61
C VAL A 154 7.60 -8.04 -0.57
N ARG A 155 8.59 -7.86 -1.47
CA ARG A 155 8.74 -8.70 -2.67
C ARG A 155 8.93 -10.18 -2.32
N GLU A 156 9.62 -10.49 -1.23
CA GLU A 156 9.93 -11.86 -0.81
C GLU A 156 8.69 -12.69 -0.47
N ASP A 157 7.61 -12.05 -0.01
CA ASP A 157 6.36 -12.71 0.40
C ASP A 157 5.13 -12.18 -0.38
N SER A 158 5.33 -11.75 -1.63
CA SER A 158 4.26 -11.30 -2.52
C SER A 158 3.73 -12.44 -3.38
N ASP A 159 2.40 -12.56 -3.46
CA ASP A 159 1.72 -13.57 -4.27
C ASP A 159 1.64 -13.14 -5.75
N LEU A 160 1.63 -11.83 -6.01
CA LEU A 160 1.68 -11.23 -7.35
C LEU A 160 2.55 -9.98 -7.33
N ILE A 161 3.47 -9.87 -8.29
CA ILE A 161 4.30 -8.68 -8.48
C ILE A 161 3.99 -8.08 -9.84
N ILE A 162 3.66 -6.78 -9.87
CA ILE A 162 3.38 -6.02 -11.09
C ILE A 162 4.47 -4.96 -11.24
N GLN A 163 5.31 -5.13 -12.26
CA GLN A 163 6.45 -4.25 -12.56
C GLN A 163 6.20 -3.36 -13.79
N GLU A 164 5.17 -3.67 -14.57
CA GLU A 164 4.85 -2.92 -15.77
C GLU A 164 4.14 -1.61 -15.43
N VAL A 165 4.63 -0.52 -16.02
CA VAL A 165 3.98 0.80 -15.96
C VAL A 165 2.80 0.79 -16.93
N ALA A 166 1.62 0.51 -16.41
CA ALA A 166 0.38 0.39 -17.17
C ALA A 166 -0.71 1.34 -16.65
N SER A 167 -1.84 1.38 -17.35
CA SER A 167 -3.04 2.08 -16.85
C SER A 167 -3.61 1.39 -15.61
N ILE A 168 -4.35 2.14 -14.79
CA ILE A 168 -5.06 1.56 -13.63
C ILE A 168 -5.99 0.42 -14.07
N GLU A 169 -6.66 0.57 -15.20
CA GLU A 169 -7.54 -0.45 -15.76
C GLU A 169 -6.79 -1.75 -16.11
N SER A 170 -5.64 -1.63 -16.79
CA SER A 170 -4.81 -2.79 -17.15
C SER A 170 -4.26 -3.49 -15.90
N THR A 171 -3.73 -2.72 -14.94
CA THR A 171 -3.24 -3.24 -13.66
C THR A 171 -4.36 -3.97 -12.90
N THR A 172 -5.54 -3.35 -12.81
CA THR A 172 -6.72 -3.96 -12.18
C THR A 172 -7.12 -5.28 -12.85
N LYS A 173 -7.11 -5.32 -14.18
CA LYS A 173 -7.43 -6.53 -14.94
C LYS A 173 -6.45 -7.68 -14.67
N SER A 174 -5.17 -7.38 -14.56
CA SER A 174 -4.14 -8.37 -14.19
C SER A 174 -4.41 -8.96 -12.81
N ILE A 175 -4.76 -8.13 -11.82
CA ILE A 175 -5.10 -8.57 -10.46
C ILE A 175 -6.38 -9.41 -10.46
N ILE A 176 -7.42 -9.00 -11.20
CA ILE A 176 -8.67 -9.78 -11.33
C ILE A 176 -8.39 -11.17 -11.89
N ASN A 177 -7.56 -11.27 -12.93
CA ASN A 177 -7.19 -12.55 -13.51
C ASN A 177 -6.45 -13.45 -12.52
N PHE A 178 -5.50 -12.87 -11.77
CA PHE A 178 -4.80 -13.57 -10.69
C PHE A 178 -5.79 -14.11 -9.64
N LEU A 179 -6.70 -13.27 -9.15
CA LEU A 179 -7.67 -13.67 -8.13
C LEU A 179 -8.61 -14.77 -8.64
N LYS A 180 -9.11 -14.66 -9.88
CA LYS A 180 -9.97 -15.69 -10.49
C LYS A 180 -9.29 -17.05 -10.60
N ASN A 181 -7.98 -17.09 -10.82
CA ASN A 181 -7.23 -18.33 -10.95
C ASN A 181 -6.86 -18.95 -9.59
N ASN A 182 -6.71 -18.15 -8.54
CA ASN A 182 -6.22 -18.60 -7.23
C ASN A 182 -7.32 -18.70 -6.16
N THR A 183 -8.53 -18.21 -6.42
CA THR A 183 -9.65 -18.25 -5.47
C THR A 183 -10.80 -19.19 -5.89
N LYS A 184 -10.64 -19.89 -7.03
CA LYS A 184 -11.55 -20.96 -7.43
C LYS A 184 -11.16 -22.25 -6.69
N GLN A 185 -11.76 -22.50 -5.57
CA GLN A 185 -11.94 -23.82 -4.99
C GLN A 185 -13.36 -23.98 -4.51
#